data_956436a1e47c5d702ba9e92ce59e1403
#
_entry.id   956436a1e47c5d702ba9e92ce59e1403
#
_cell.length_a   1.000
_cell.length_b   1.000
_cell.length_c   1.000
_cell.angle_alpha   90.00
_cell.angle_beta   90.00
_cell.angle_gamma   90.00
#
_symmetry.space_group_name_H-M   'P 1'
#
loop_
_entity.id
_entity.type
_entity.pdbx_description
1 polymer ?
#
loop_
_entity_poly.entity_id
_entity_poly.type
_entity_poly.pdbx_seq_one_letter_code
_entity_poly.pdbx_strand_id
1 'polypeptide(L)'
;MARASDIARAVRSLTLVASRASAATDATMDAMSRSCRNIFDTRAHASSFARAHASQAKKRAPSVTRYVVTAFGPDKPGIVADLTAKVLAARGNVEESRMTRLRGDFTISMLVSFVDADAVRETLDASLSQIPSLVTSVRASSEACEESNTELKRVRLRGEDFPGITNAFAKILHERGFNIERMRTDTADAPFGSDKLFLVDAVVRVPRDVRLSDSLAPLRRDVGLDVDVEEYDPMR
;
A
#
# COMPACT_ATOMS: atom_id res chain seq x y z
N MET A 1 12.30 13.20 23.31
CA MET A 1 12.89 11.99 22.69
C MET A 1 12.52 10.79 23.56
N ALA A 2 11.48 10.04 23.22
CA ALA A 2 11.14 8.80 23.90
C ALA A 2 12.17 7.73 23.53
N ARG A 3 12.70 7.02 24.52
CA ARG A 3 13.73 6.01 24.31
C ARG A 3 13.13 4.75 23.68
N ALA A 4 13.87 4.09 22.79
CA ALA A 4 13.47 2.84 22.12
C ALA A 4 12.93 1.74 23.08
N SER A 5 13.30 1.80 24.37
CA SER A 5 12.80 0.94 25.45
C SER A 5 11.29 1.10 25.72
N ASP A 6 10.72 2.28 25.47
CA ASP A 6 9.31 2.56 25.79
C ASP A 6 8.38 2.02 24.70
N ILE A 7 8.84 2.02 23.44
CA ILE A 7 8.12 1.43 22.31
C ILE A 7 8.08 -0.09 22.44
N ALA A 8 9.20 -0.71 22.82
CA ALA A 8 9.27 -2.16 23.06
C ALA A 8 8.37 -2.62 24.22
N ARG A 9 8.18 -1.77 25.25
CA ARG A 9 7.29 -2.05 26.38
C ARG A 9 5.82 -1.96 25.97
N ALA A 10 5.44 -0.97 25.16
CA ALA A 10 4.08 -0.80 24.65
C ALA A 10 3.66 -1.98 23.75
N VAL A 11 4.54 -2.45 22.88
CA VAL A 11 4.29 -3.61 22.00
C VAL A 11 4.10 -4.90 22.81
N ARG A 12 4.91 -5.11 23.87
CA ARG A 12 4.77 -6.30 24.75
C ARG A 12 3.47 -6.30 25.56
N SER A 13 2.96 -5.14 25.97
CA SER A 13 1.69 -5.06 26.71
C SER A 13 0.48 -5.41 25.82
N LEU A 14 0.52 -5.04 24.54
CA LEU A 14 -0.52 -5.38 23.57
C LEU A 14 -0.55 -6.89 23.25
N THR A 15 0.61 -7.54 23.21
CA THR A 15 0.71 -8.99 22.96
C THR A 15 0.19 -9.79 24.18
N LEU A 16 0.34 -9.29 25.40
CA LEU A 16 -0.13 -9.97 26.61
C LEU A 16 -1.65 -9.92 26.78
N VAL A 17 -2.31 -8.88 26.28
CA VAL A 17 -3.77 -8.75 26.31
C VAL A 17 -4.41 -9.71 25.29
N ALA A 18 -3.79 -9.91 24.13
CA ALA A 18 -4.28 -10.85 23.11
C ALA A 18 -4.16 -12.33 23.56
N SER A 19 -3.09 -12.69 24.33
CA SER A 19 -2.91 -14.06 24.81
C SER A 19 -3.86 -14.44 25.95
N ARG A 20 -4.34 -13.47 26.76
CA ARG A 20 -5.32 -13.71 27.83
C ARG A 20 -6.73 -13.93 27.31
N ALA A 21 -7.09 -13.39 26.15
CA ALA A 21 -8.40 -13.62 25.53
C ALA A 21 -8.51 -15.02 24.92
N SER A 22 -7.42 -15.61 24.43
CA SER A 22 -7.40 -16.97 23.86
C SER A 22 -7.50 -18.08 24.93
N ALA A 23 -6.98 -17.84 26.13
CA ALA A 23 -6.99 -18.84 27.20
C ALA A 23 -8.39 -18.99 27.87
N ALA A 24 -9.26 -17.98 27.76
CA ALA A 24 -10.61 -18.03 28.35
C ALA A 24 -11.62 -18.84 27.50
N THR A 25 -11.36 -19.01 26.20
CA THR A 25 -12.24 -19.79 25.31
C THR A 25 -11.96 -21.30 25.34
N ASP A 26 -10.74 -21.71 25.67
CA ASP A 26 -10.39 -23.15 25.76
C ASP A 26 -10.94 -23.83 27.03
N ALA A 27 -11.09 -23.09 28.13
CA ALA A 27 -11.58 -23.65 29.39
C ALA A 27 -13.09 -23.96 29.37
N THR A 28 -13.88 -23.30 28.52
CA THR A 28 -15.34 -23.54 28.40
C THR A 28 -15.66 -24.70 27.46
N MET A 29 -14.80 -25.02 26.52
CA MET A 29 -14.98 -26.17 25.61
C MET A 29 -14.66 -27.50 26.26
N ASP A 30 -13.72 -27.54 27.22
CA ASP A 30 -13.33 -28.77 27.91
C ASP A 30 -14.33 -29.20 29.01
N ALA A 31 -15.14 -28.28 29.53
CA ALA A 31 -16.20 -28.57 30.50
C ALA A 31 -17.44 -29.21 29.86
N MET A 32 -17.76 -28.88 28.58
CA MET A 32 -18.88 -29.49 27.84
C MET A 32 -18.58 -30.91 27.34
N SER A 33 -17.31 -31.25 27.14
CA SER A 33 -16.89 -32.57 26.63
C SER A 33 -16.98 -33.69 27.68
N ARG A 34 -17.07 -33.35 28.96
CA ARG A 34 -17.10 -34.35 30.06
C ARG A 34 -18.51 -34.79 30.48
N SER A 35 -19.54 -34.10 30.02
CA SER A 35 -20.93 -34.43 30.43
C SER A 35 -21.67 -35.43 29.53
N CYS A 36 -21.08 -35.82 28.38
CA CYS A 36 -21.76 -36.70 27.41
C CYS A 36 -21.21 -38.14 27.33
N ARG A 37 -20.47 -38.62 28.33
CA ARG A 37 -19.85 -39.96 28.29
C ARG A 37 -20.56 -41.08 29.01
N ASN A 38 -21.78 -40.91 29.47
CA ASN A 38 -22.57 -42.00 30.07
C ASN A 38 -23.99 -41.96 29.55
N ILE A 39 -24.26 -42.58 28.43
CA ILE A 39 -25.55 -43.22 28.06
C ILE A 39 -25.37 -43.90 26.69
N PHE A 40 -25.70 -45.19 26.64
CA PHE A 40 -25.81 -46.11 25.49
C PHE A 40 -24.61 -47.01 25.13
N ASP A 41 -24.54 -48.05 25.93
CA ASP A 41 -24.10 -49.36 25.47
C ASP A 41 -25.34 -50.09 24.89
N THR A 42 -25.45 -50.22 23.57
CA THR A 42 -26.24 -51.20 22.86
C THR A 42 -25.58 -51.51 21.52
N ARG A 43 -24.93 -52.70 21.51
CA ARG A 43 -24.54 -53.43 20.31
C ARG A 43 -25.73 -53.75 19.45
N ALA A 44 -25.78 -53.33 18.21
CA ALA A 44 -26.16 -54.06 17.00
C ALA A 44 -26.65 -53.05 15.91
N HIS A 45 -26.19 -53.29 14.68
CA HIS A 45 -26.51 -52.56 13.43
C HIS A 45 -25.63 -51.35 13.07
N ALA A 46 -24.37 -51.60 12.91
CA ALA A 46 -23.44 -50.66 12.25
C ALA A 46 -22.89 -51.31 10.97
N SER A 47 -23.57 -51.28 9.85
CA SER A 47 -22.96 -51.63 8.58
C SER A 47 -23.50 -50.96 7.30
N SER A 48 -24.32 -49.94 7.36
CA SER A 48 -24.78 -49.30 6.10
C SER A 48 -24.79 -47.80 6.01
N PHE A 49 -24.44 -47.04 7.06
CA PHE A 49 -24.45 -45.59 7.03
C PHE A 49 -23.11 -44.86 7.09
N ALA A 50 -22.00 -45.60 7.01
CA ALA A 50 -20.63 -45.02 7.12
C ALA A 50 -20.04 -44.57 5.77
N ARG A 51 -20.78 -44.36 4.71
CA ARG A 51 -20.27 -43.94 3.39
C ARG A 51 -20.81 -42.62 2.84
N ALA A 52 -21.53 -41.85 3.60
CA ALA A 52 -21.98 -40.53 3.16
C ALA A 52 -21.56 -39.52 4.22
N HIS A 53 -20.70 -38.60 3.86
CA HIS A 53 -20.18 -37.45 4.62
C HIS A 53 -18.76 -37.54 5.19
N ALA A 54 -17.85 -38.25 4.55
CA ALA A 54 -16.46 -37.80 4.53
C ALA A 54 -16.28 -36.78 3.38
N SER A 55 -17.09 -35.72 3.36
CA SER A 55 -16.74 -34.52 2.64
C SER A 55 -15.52 -33.94 3.37
N GLN A 56 -14.34 -34.32 2.91
CA GLN A 56 -13.11 -33.63 3.25
C GLN A 56 -13.35 -32.15 2.91
N ALA A 57 -13.63 -31.35 3.91
CA ALA A 57 -13.45 -29.92 3.82
C ALA A 57 -11.93 -29.73 3.54
N LYS A 58 -11.59 -29.71 2.25
CA LYS A 58 -10.26 -29.38 1.76
C LYS A 58 -9.95 -28.04 2.42
N LYS A 59 -9.07 -28.05 3.42
CA LYS A 59 -8.66 -26.87 4.16
C LYS A 59 -8.12 -25.89 3.10
N ARG A 60 -8.95 -24.97 2.66
CA ARG A 60 -8.62 -23.98 1.65
C ARG A 60 -7.46 -23.19 2.20
N ALA A 61 -6.37 -23.09 1.45
CA ALA A 61 -5.26 -22.24 1.86
C ALA A 61 -5.82 -20.84 2.14
N PRO A 62 -5.38 -20.16 3.19
CA PRO A 62 -5.88 -18.82 3.52
C PRO A 62 -5.73 -17.90 2.31
N SER A 63 -6.82 -17.31 1.87
CA SER A 63 -6.81 -16.38 0.75
C SER A 63 -6.41 -15.00 1.28
N VAL A 64 -5.39 -14.40 0.68
CA VAL A 64 -4.98 -13.02 0.99
C VAL A 64 -5.56 -12.10 -0.07
N THR A 65 -6.43 -11.20 0.35
CA THR A 65 -6.99 -10.17 -0.53
C THR A 65 -6.30 -8.85 -0.24
N ARG A 66 -5.94 -8.11 -1.29
CA ARG A 66 -5.24 -6.82 -1.17
C ARG A 66 -6.10 -5.69 -1.72
N TYR A 67 -6.09 -4.58 -1.01
CA TYR A 67 -6.75 -3.35 -1.42
C TYR A 67 -5.77 -2.18 -1.40
N VAL A 68 -5.93 -1.26 -2.35
CA VAL A 68 -5.32 0.06 -2.30
C VAL A 68 -6.30 1.01 -1.64
N VAL A 69 -5.90 1.55 -0.50
CA VAL A 69 -6.60 2.60 0.23
C VAL A 69 -5.92 3.92 -0.08
N THR A 70 -6.69 4.88 -0.59
CA THR A 70 -6.21 6.25 -0.84
C THR A 70 -6.99 7.21 0.03
N ALA A 71 -6.31 8.18 0.65
CA ALA A 71 -6.94 9.25 1.41
C ALA A 71 -6.25 10.58 1.11
N PHE A 72 -7.04 11.66 1.01
CA PHE A 72 -6.53 13.03 0.88
C PHE A 72 -7.44 14.04 1.58
N GLY A 73 -6.87 15.16 1.99
CA GLY A 73 -7.57 16.26 2.65
C GLY A 73 -6.61 17.20 3.39
N PRO A 74 -7.14 18.17 4.15
CA PRO A 74 -6.33 19.08 4.95
C PRO A 74 -5.44 18.32 5.94
N ASP A 75 -4.15 18.67 5.99
CA ASP A 75 -3.17 18.02 6.87
C ASP A 75 -3.43 18.36 8.34
N LYS A 76 -3.47 17.34 9.17
CA LYS A 76 -3.64 17.44 10.62
C LYS A 76 -2.82 16.36 11.33
N PRO A 77 -2.26 16.65 12.52
CA PRO A 77 -1.67 15.62 13.37
C PRO A 77 -2.68 14.49 13.68
N GLY A 78 -2.24 13.24 13.58
CA GLY A 78 -3.04 12.07 13.93
C GLY A 78 -3.74 11.37 12.74
N ILE A 79 -3.81 11.98 11.55
CA ILE A 79 -4.49 11.38 10.37
C ILE A 79 -4.01 9.96 10.08
N VAL A 80 -2.69 9.73 10.07
CA VAL A 80 -2.14 8.40 9.79
C VAL A 80 -2.55 7.41 10.88
N ALA A 81 -2.58 7.85 12.15
CA ALA A 81 -3.02 7.00 13.27
C ALA A 81 -4.50 6.63 13.12
N ASP A 82 -5.36 7.58 12.76
CA ASP A 82 -6.78 7.34 12.53
C ASP A 82 -7.02 6.37 11.37
N LEU A 83 -6.34 6.57 10.24
CA LEU A 83 -6.43 5.69 9.07
C LEU A 83 -5.98 4.26 9.41
N THR A 84 -4.81 4.12 10.03
CA THR A 84 -4.26 2.79 10.38
C THR A 84 -5.05 2.10 11.49
N ALA A 85 -5.66 2.85 12.42
CA ALA A 85 -6.57 2.29 13.42
C ALA A 85 -7.82 1.68 12.78
N LYS A 86 -8.40 2.31 11.73
CA LYS A 86 -9.53 1.74 10.99
C LYS A 86 -9.14 0.46 10.24
N VAL A 87 -7.95 0.45 9.62
CA VAL A 87 -7.40 -0.75 8.96
C VAL A 87 -7.21 -1.88 9.98
N LEU A 88 -6.62 -1.59 11.14
CA LEU A 88 -6.41 -2.56 12.21
C LEU A 88 -7.74 -3.09 12.78
N ALA A 89 -8.74 -2.23 13.00
CA ALA A 89 -10.07 -2.62 13.45
C ALA A 89 -10.75 -3.58 12.47
N ALA A 90 -10.51 -3.43 11.16
CA ALA A 90 -10.94 -4.35 10.12
C ALA A 90 -10.06 -5.61 9.99
N ARG A 91 -9.08 -5.81 10.89
CA ARG A 91 -8.08 -6.91 10.86
C ARG A 91 -7.20 -6.91 9.62
N GLY A 92 -6.98 -5.73 9.02
CA GLY A 92 -6.05 -5.54 7.92
C GLY A 92 -4.62 -5.29 8.39
N ASN A 93 -3.68 -5.57 7.50
CA ASN A 93 -2.26 -5.24 7.68
C ASN A 93 -1.82 -4.28 6.58
N VAL A 94 -1.08 -3.23 6.92
CA VAL A 94 -0.48 -2.32 5.95
C VAL A 94 0.83 -2.93 5.47
N GLU A 95 0.91 -3.30 4.19
CA GLU A 95 2.10 -3.88 3.57
C GLU A 95 3.04 -2.80 3.05
N GLU A 96 2.48 -1.78 2.39
CA GLU A 96 3.21 -0.66 1.81
C GLU A 96 2.42 0.63 1.96
N SER A 97 3.08 1.77 2.13
CA SER A 97 2.41 3.07 2.11
C SER A 97 3.31 4.15 1.53
N ARG A 98 2.68 5.11 0.86
CA ARG A 98 3.32 6.32 0.36
C ARG A 98 2.48 7.52 0.75
N MET A 99 3.12 8.47 1.38
CA MET A 99 2.49 9.67 1.90
C MET A 99 3.25 10.90 1.42
N THR A 100 2.51 11.94 1.10
CA THR A 100 3.09 13.24 0.81
C THR A 100 2.24 14.34 1.40
N ARG A 101 2.91 15.44 1.74
CA ARG A 101 2.27 16.70 2.10
C ARG A 101 2.58 17.71 1.00
N LEU A 102 1.54 18.30 0.42
CA LEU A 102 1.66 19.37 -0.55
C LEU A 102 1.00 20.62 0.02
N ARG A 103 1.83 21.57 0.47
CA ARG A 103 1.37 22.78 1.20
C ARG A 103 0.57 22.42 2.46
N GLY A 104 -0.72 22.70 2.48
CA GLY A 104 -1.65 22.41 3.58
C GLY A 104 -2.43 21.12 3.44
N ASP A 105 -2.21 20.36 2.36
CA ASP A 105 -2.93 19.14 2.06
C ASP A 105 -2.06 17.90 2.26
N PHE A 106 -2.70 16.85 2.71
CA PHE A 106 -2.15 15.53 2.93
C PHE A 106 -2.69 14.55 1.90
N THR A 107 -1.86 13.66 1.42
CA THR A 107 -2.25 12.54 0.55
C THR A 107 -1.49 11.29 0.96
N ILE A 108 -2.21 10.17 1.05
CA ILE A 108 -1.61 8.86 1.30
C ILE A 108 -2.25 7.79 0.40
N SER A 109 -1.42 6.86 -0.06
CA SER A 109 -1.86 5.59 -0.64
C SER A 109 -1.24 4.46 0.16
N MET A 110 -2.05 3.47 0.54
CA MET A 110 -1.63 2.30 1.31
C MET A 110 -2.06 1.03 0.61
N LEU A 111 -1.16 0.06 0.51
CA LEU A 111 -1.49 -1.32 0.17
C LEU A 111 -1.82 -2.07 1.47
N VAL A 112 -3.02 -2.58 1.56
CA VAL A 112 -3.54 -3.24 2.77
C VAL A 112 -3.97 -4.65 2.42
N SER A 113 -3.53 -5.64 3.22
CA SER A 113 -3.91 -7.05 3.05
C SER A 113 -4.84 -7.53 4.16
N PHE A 114 -5.71 -8.46 3.79
CA PHE A 114 -6.67 -9.13 4.66
C PHE A 114 -6.62 -10.63 4.41
N VAL A 115 -6.68 -11.42 5.48
CA VAL A 115 -6.71 -12.88 5.40
C VAL A 115 -8.16 -13.34 5.57
N ASP A 116 -8.64 -14.20 4.64
CA ASP A 116 -9.98 -14.80 4.63
C ASP A 116 -11.13 -13.79 4.84
N ALA A 117 -11.02 -12.62 4.22
CA ALA A 117 -11.93 -11.51 4.39
C ALA A 117 -12.90 -11.36 3.21
N ASP A 118 -13.99 -12.10 3.25
CA ASP A 118 -15.11 -11.84 2.35
C ASP A 118 -15.83 -10.54 2.79
N ALA A 119 -16.13 -9.64 1.83
CA ALA A 119 -16.85 -8.37 2.04
C ALA A 119 -16.18 -7.29 2.93
N VAL A 120 -14.87 -7.37 3.21
CA VAL A 120 -14.16 -6.35 4.00
C VAL A 120 -14.16 -4.98 3.33
N ARG A 121 -14.17 -4.92 2.01
CA ARG A 121 -14.07 -3.67 1.24
C ARG A 121 -15.13 -2.65 1.66
N GLU A 122 -16.39 -3.03 1.69
CA GLU A 122 -17.52 -2.12 1.98
C GLU A 122 -17.48 -1.63 3.42
N THR A 123 -17.15 -2.54 4.35
CA THR A 123 -17.00 -2.19 5.77
C THR A 123 -15.82 -1.24 6.00
N LEU A 124 -14.70 -1.47 5.33
CA LEU A 124 -13.51 -0.63 5.41
C LEU A 124 -13.80 0.76 4.81
N ASP A 125 -14.40 0.81 3.62
CA ASP A 125 -14.75 2.06 2.95
C ASP A 125 -15.72 2.90 3.80
N ALA A 126 -16.77 2.29 4.33
CA ALA A 126 -17.70 2.95 5.23
C ALA A 126 -17.03 3.45 6.52
N SER A 127 -16.08 2.67 7.06
CA SER A 127 -15.33 3.06 8.27
C SER A 127 -14.38 4.23 8.02
N LEU A 128 -13.67 4.21 6.90
CA LEU A 128 -12.74 5.27 6.50
C LEU A 128 -13.45 6.58 6.17
N SER A 129 -14.62 6.50 5.54
CA SER A 129 -15.47 7.67 5.21
C SER A 129 -15.96 8.44 6.45
N GLN A 130 -15.84 7.85 7.65
CA GLN A 130 -16.17 8.51 8.91
C GLN A 130 -15.06 9.45 9.41
N ILE A 131 -13.87 9.43 8.81
CA ILE A 131 -12.79 10.32 9.21
C ILE A 131 -13.08 11.73 8.69
N PRO A 132 -13.28 12.71 9.59
CA PRO A 132 -13.70 14.04 9.18
C PRO A 132 -12.66 14.72 8.28
N SER A 133 -13.15 15.41 7.27
CA SER A 133 -12.34 16.22 6.33
C SER A 133 -11.43 15.42 5.39
N LEU A 134 -11.50 14.09 5.39
CA LEU A 134 -10.79 13.27 4.42
C LEU A 134 -11.73 12.71 3.35
N VAL A 135 -11.25 12.71 2.13
CA VAL A 135 -11.84 11.94 1.03
C VAL A 135 -11.06 10.63 0.94
N THR A 136 -11.76 9.52 1.04
CA THR A 136 -11.18 8.19 1.04
C THR A 136 -11.70 7.34 -0.11
N SER A 137 -10.91 6.38 -0.56
CA SER A 137 -11.30 5.42 -1.58
C SER A 137 -10.64 4.07 -1.31
N VAL A 138 -11.40 3.00 -1.47
CA VAL A 138 -10.92 1.62 -1.34
C VAL A 138 -11.12 0.88 -2.67
N ARG A 139 -10.05 0.39 -3.24
CA ARG A 139 -10.04 -0.33 -4.52
C ARG A 139 -9.29 -1.64 -4.39
N ALA A 140 -9.77 -2.72 -5.01
CA ALA A 140 -9.01 -3.95 -5.11
C ALA A 140 -7.66 -3.69 -5.80
N SER A 141 -6.59 -4.22 -5.23
CA SER A 141 -5.27 -4.14 -5.83
C SER A 141 -5.23 -5.06 -7.05
N SER A 142 -4.80 -4.53 -8.19
CA SER A 142 -4.33 -5.35 -9.30
C SER A 142 -2.92 -5.82 -8.99
N GLU A 143 -2.59 -7.06 -9.31
CA GLU A 143 -1.20 -7.50 -9.27
C GLU A 143 -0.38 -6.63 -10.22
N ALA A 144 0.77 -6.15 -9.74
CA ALA A 144 1.70 -5.44 -10.60
C ALA A 144 2.15 -6.41 -11.70
N CYS A 145 1.94 -6.02 -12.95
CA CYS A 145 2.55 -6.72 -14.06
C CYS A 145 4.06 -6.46 -13.97
N GLU A 146 4.84 -7.46 -13.58
CA GLU A 146 6.29 -7.37 -13.68
C GLU A 146 6.66 -7.33 -15.17
N GLU A 147 6.95 -6.15 -15.67
CA GLU A 147 7.50 -5.98 -16.99
C GLU A 147 8.94 -6.52 -17.00
N SER A 148 9.09 -7.76 -17.44
CA SER A 148 10.39 -8.38 -17.69
C SER A 148 11.13 -7.59 -18.78
N ASN A 149 12.42 -7.32 -18.56
CA ASN A 149 13.30 -6.56 -19.47
C ASN A 149 13.18 -5.03 -19.40
N THR A 150 12.80 -4.51 -18.26
CA THR A 150 12.81 -3.07 -17.99
C THR A 150 13.84 -2.70 -16.91
N GLU A 151 14.21 -1.43 -16.85
CA GLU A 151 15.06 -0.87 -15.80
C GLU A 151 14.53 0.48 -15.35
N LEU A 152 14.93 0.91 -14.16
CA LEU A 152 14.56 2.20 -13.61
C LEU A 152 15.69 3.21 -13.83
N LYS A 153 15.35 4.38 -14.37
CA LYS A 153 16.25 5.51 -14.53
C LYS A 153 15.73 6.71 -13.76
N ARG A 154 16.62 7.45 -13.14
CA ARG A 154 16.29 8.73 -12.54
C ARG A 154 16.53 9.84 -13.55
N VAL A 155 15.54 10.69 -13.71
CA VAL A 155 15.60 11.87 -14.59
C VAL A 155 15.48 13.11 -13.73
N ARG A 156 16.42 14.03 -13.89
CA ARG A 156 16.35 15.37 -13.33
C ARG A 156 16.27 16.38 -14.45
N LEU A 157 15.27 17.28 -14.36
CA LEU A 157 15.14 18.40 -15.27
C LEU A 157 15.33 19.67 -14.49
N ARG A 158 16.02 20.64 -15.10
CA ARG A 158 16.20 22.00 -14.57
C ARG A 158 16.09 23.00 -15.71
N GLY A 159 15.41 24.11 -15.48
CA GLY A 159 15.34 25.20 -16.43
C GLY A 159 14.46 26.33 -15.92
N GLU A 160 14.29 27.36 -16.76
CA GLU A 160 13.37 28.45 -16.48
C GLU A 160 11.92 27.90 -16.32
N ASP A 161 11.18 28.49 -15.37
CA ASP A 161 9.80 28.05 -15.11
C ASP A 161 8.85 28.68 -16.13
N PHE A 162 8.20 27.85 -16.95
CA PHE A 162 7.15 28.27 -17.87
C PHE A 162 6.02 27.21 -17.95
N PRO A 163 4.80 27.61 -18.30
CA PRO A 163 3.69 26.68 -18.41
C PRO A 163 3.91 25.59 -19.45
N GLY A 164 3.68 24.31 -19.06
CA GLY A 164 3.69 23.19 -19.99
C GLY A 164 4.91 22.28 -19.92
N ILE A 165 5.95 22.57 -19.14
CA ILE A 165 7.15 21.72 -18.99
C ILE A 165 6.78 20.29 -18.60
N THR A 166 5.97 20.15 -17.55
CA THR A 166 5.54 18.82 -17.05
C THR A 166 4.79 18.05 -18.12
N ASN A 167 3.93 18.75 -18.89
CA ASN A 167 3.18 18.12 -19.99
C ASN A 167 4.12 17.67 -21.11
N ALA A 168 5.06 18.51 -21.54
CA ALA A 168 6.04 18.18 -22.57
C ALA A 168 6.87 16.94 -22.19
N PHE A 169 7.35 16.91 -20.94
CA PHE A 169 8.08 15.76 -20.41
C PHE A 169 7.21 14.48 -20.40
N ALA A 170 6.02 14.52 -19.82
CA ALA A 170 5.12 13.37 -19.74
C ALA A 170 4.68 12.88 -21.12
N LYS A 171 4.46 13.79 -22.09
CA LYS A 171 4.09 13.45 -23.47
C LYS A 171 5.19 12.68 -24.18
N ILE A 172 6.45 13.11 -24.06
CA ILE A 172 7.59 12.39 -24.66
C ILE A 172 7.69 10.96 -24.09
N LEU A 173 7.52 10.80 -22.78
CA LEU A 173 7.56 9.48 -22.15
C LEU A 173 6.39 8.60 -22.63
N HIS A 174 5.19 9.16 -22.67
CA HIS A 174 3.99 8.46 -23.15
C HIS A 174 4.13 7.98 -24.60
N GLU A 175 4.60 8.84 -25.52
CA GLU A 175 4.79 8.49 -26.94
C GLU A 175 5.80 7.36 -27.16
N ARG A 176 6.69 7.13 -26.18
CA ARG A 176 7.67 6.04 -26.18
C ARG A 176 7.21 4.82 -25.39
N GLY A 177 6.04 4.87 -24.74
CA GLY A 177 5.54 3.79 -23.88
C GLY A 177 6.31 3.65 -22.56
N PHE A 178 6.99 4.71 -22.10
CA PHE A 178 7.70 4.69 -20.83
C PHE A 178 6.78 5.04 -19.68
N ASN A 179 6.92 4.33 -18.55
CA ASN A 179 6.10 4.57 -17.36
C ASN A 179 6.82 5.46 -16.35
N ILE A 180 6.10 6.42 -15.77
CA ILE A 180 6.59 7.25 -14.66
C ILE A 180 6.22 6.54 -13.35
N GLU A 181 7.22 6.01 -12.64
CA GLU A 181 7.02 5.36 -11.34
C GLU A 181 6.87 6.36 -10.20
N ARG A 182 7.60 7.45 -10.29
CA ARG A 182 7.59 8.54 -9.31
C ARG A 182 7.99 9.84 -9.99
N MET A 183 7.32 10.92 -9.63
CA MET A 183 7.69 12.26 -10.09
C MET A 183 7.44 13.28 -8.97
N ARG A 184 8.38 14.17 -8.81
CA ARG A 184 8.28 15.36 -7.96
C ARG A 184 8.67 16.59 -8.77
N THR A 185 7.93 17.66 -8.59
CA THR A 185 8.25 18.95 -9.18
C THR A 185 8.36 19.99 -8.09
N ASP A 186 9.35 20.86 -8.20
CA ASP A 186 9.57 21.98 -7.29
C ASP A 186 9.94 23.23 -8.08
N THR A 187 9.77 24.40 -7.47
CA THR A 187 10.31 25.66 -7.96
C THR A 187 11.32 26.21 -6.97
N ALA A 188 12.44 26.71 -7.46
CA ALA A 188 13.49 27.36 -6.66
C ALA A 188 13.82 28.73 -7.25
N ASP A 189 14.33 29.64 -6.42
CA ASP A 189 14.84 30.90 -6.90
C ASP A 189 16.18 30.69 -7.63
N ALA A 190 16.34 31.35 -8.77
CA ALA A 190 17.60 31.29 -9.51
C ALA A 190 18.73 31.93 -8.69
N PRO A 191 19.96 31.36 -8.70
CA PRO A 191 21.08 31.88 -7.92
C PRO A 191 21.47 33.33 -8.28
N PHE A 192 21.19 33.74 -9.51
CA PHE A 192 21.49 35.07 -10.05
C PHE A 192 20.32 35.56 -10.89
N GLY A 193 19.42 36.32 -10.30
CA GLY A 193 18.27 36.91 -11.02
C GLY A 193 16.96 36.82 -10.23
N SER A 194 15.90 37.38 -10.82
CA SER A 194 14.54 37.35 -10.28
C SER A 194 13.72 36.15 -10.77
N ASP A 195 14.29 35.32 -11.63
CA ASP A 195 13.58 34.25 -12.30
C ASP A 195 13.50 33.00 -11.42
N LYS A 196 12.46 32.22 -11.63
CA LYS A 196 12.27 30.95 -10.94
C LYS A 196 12.77 29.80 -11.82
N LEU A 197 13.46 28.86 -11.19
CA LEU A 197 13.84 27.61 -11.80
C LEU A 197 12.79 26.56 -11.51
N PHE A 198 12.37 25.85 -12.54
CA PHE A 198 11.56 24.67 -12.43
C PHE A 198 12.45 23.43 -12.33
N LEU A 199 12.15 22.57 -11.37
CA LEU A 199 12.92 21.37 -11.07
C LEU A 199 11.98 20.17 -11.17
N VAL A 200 12.42 19.11 -11.86
CA VAL A 200 11.74 17.80 -11.87
C VAL A 200 12.74 16.76 -11.39
N ASP A 201 12.26 15.88 -10.52
CA ASP A 201 12.96 14.65 -10.12
C ASP A 201 11.98 13.49 -10.35
N ALA A 202 12.26 12.65 -11.34
CA ALA A 202 11.39 11.55 -11.73
C ALA A 202 12.16 10.24 -11.80
N VAL A 203 11.46 9.14 -11.47
CA VAL A 203 11.91 7.77 -11.74
C VAL A 203 11.05 7.21 -12.83
N VAL A 204 11.67 6.77 -13.90
CA VAL A 204 11.03 6.32 -15.13
C VAL A 204 11.43 4.88 -15.39
N ARG A 205 10.45 4.02 -15.71
CA ARG A 205 10.66 2.65 -16.15
C ARG A 205 10.80 2.63 -17.66
N VAL A 206 11.92 2.09 -18.14
CA VAL A 206 12.26 2.04 -19.56
C VAL A 206 12.73 0.64 -19.96
N PRO A 207 12.55 0.19 -21.21
CA PRO A 207 13.20 -1.00 -21.72
C PRO A 207 14.72 -0.86 -21.66
N ARG A 208 15.45 -1.96 -21.38
CA ARG A 208 16.92 -1.97 -21.22
C ARG A 208 17.69 -1.62 -22.48
N ASP A 209 17.09 -1.80 -23.63
CA ASP A 209 17.67 -1.55 -24.95
C ASP A 209 17.51 -0.10 -25.42
N VAL A 210 16.82 0.75 -24.63
CA VAL A 210 16.53 2.14 -25.00
C VAL A 210 17.38 3.13 -24.20
N ARG A 211 17.99 4.07 -24.89
CA ARG A 211 18.67 5.22 -24.26
C ARG A 211 17.68 6.34 -23.98
N LEU A 212 17.28 6.47 -22.71
CA LEU A 212 16.33 7.50 -22.29
C LEU A 212 16.84 8.92 -22.58
N SER A 213 18.15 9.18 -22.48
CA SER A 213 18.77 10.46 -22.80
C SER A 213 18.48 10.93 -24.24
N ASP A 214 18.47 10.00 -25.19
CA ASP A 214 18.22 10.32 -26.59
C ASP A 214 16.73 10.67 -26.83
N SER A 215 15.86 9.99 -26.11
CA SER A 215 14.41 10.26 -26.13
C SER A 215 14.07 11.65 -25.56
N LEU A 216 14.84 12.13 -24.56
CA LEU A 216 14.64 13.41 -23.92
C LEU A 216 15.42 14.57 -24.59
N ALA A 217 16.19 14.30 -25.67
CA ALA A 217 16.93 15.31 -26.39
C ALA A 217 16.09 16.52 -26.88
N PRO A 218 14.81 16.37 -27.28
CA PRO A 218 13.96 17.51 -27.62
C PRO A 218 13.79 18.52 -26.47
N LEU A 219 13.72 18.06 -25.21
CA LEU A 219 13.60 18.96 -24.05
C LEU A 219 14.82 19.86 -23.90
N ARG A 220 16.02 19.35 -24.23
CA ARG A 220 17.23 20.15 -24.23
C ARG A 220 17.24 21.18 -25.36
N ARG A 221 16.92 20.73 -26.57
CA ARG A 221 17.06 21.55 -27.79
C ARG A 221 15.95 22.57 -27.97
N ASP A 222 14.70 22.14 -27.78
CA ASP A 222 13.53 22.91 -28.17
C ASP A 222 12.95 23.69 -26.99
N VAL A 223 13.19 23.19 -25.77
CA VAL A 223 12.65 23.75 -24.51
C VAL A 223 13.73 24.44 -23.68
N GLY A 224 15.01 24.14 -23.94
CA GLY A 224 16.13 24.76 -23.21
C GLY A 224 16.34 24.21 -21.81
N LEU A 225 15.80 23.02 -21.51
CA LEU A 225 15.97 22.39 -20.19
C LEU A 225 17.32 21.66 -20.09
N ASP A 226 17.96 21.76 -18.94
CA ASP A 226 19.03 20.86 -18.57
C ASP A 226 18.42 19.52 -18.12
N VAL A 227 18.89 18.43 -18.72
CA VAL A 227 18.36 17.07 -18.53
C VAL A 227 19.48 16.15 -18.09
N ASP A 228 19.38 15.62 -16.90
CA ASP A 228 20.30 14.63 -16.36
C ASP A 228 19.58 13.28 -16.22
N VAL A 229 20.25 12.17 -16.62
CA VAL A 229 19.71 10.81 -16.57
C VAL A 229 20.72 9.90 -15.92
N GLU A 230 20.35 9.30 -14.81
CA GLU A 230 21.17 8.40 -14.00
C GLU A 230 20.51 7.01 -13.85
N GLU A 231 21.32 6.01 -13.55
CA GLU A 231 20.82 4.73 -13.03
C GLU A 231 20.07 4.96 -11.72
N TYR A 232 18.91 4.32 -11.55
CA TYR A 232 18.17 4.38 -10.30
C TYR A 232 18.32 3.08 -9.52
N ASP A 233 18.92 3.17 -8.35
CA ASP A 233 18.99 2.07 -7.39
C ASP A 233 17.94 2.30 -6.29
N PRO A 234 16.90 1.43 -6.18
CA PRO A 234 15.86 1.56 -5.16
C PRO A 234 16.37 1.35 -3.73
N MET A 235 17.61 0.80 -3.57
CA MET A 235 18.20 0.51 -2.26
C MET A 235 19.17 1.62 -1.78
N ARG A 236 19.36 2.66 -2.58
CA ARG A 236 20.11 3.89 -2.24
C ARG A 236 19.15 5.05 -1.98
#